data_97c0be6a0b599944966155e0a308815f
#
_entry.id   97c0be6a0b599944966155e0a308815f
#
_cell.length_a   1.000
_cell.length_b   1.000
_cell.length_c   1.000
_cell.angle_alpha   90.00
_cell.angle_beta   90.00
_cell.angle_gamma   90.00
#
_symmetry.space_group_name_H-M   'P 1'
#
loop_
_entity.id
_entity.type
_entity.pdbx_description
1 polymer ?
#
loop_
_entity_poly.entity_id
_entity_poly.type
_entity_poly.pdbx_seq_one_letter_code
_entity_poly.pdbx_strand_id
1 'polypeptide(L)'
;MSDVVHPLQRALLDATAGRFPDVDGAVEVVEPMPGDPHAVVEFTGHSFVLTDCDVGEVLARGADGFGGASQPDLLRWLAGPGGLIGSLDAVLFTHGVGGGRLPARSDLDDHPRVMRSRAHRRDVRVHGDDTGLVTIGRGLVDRLEVSVEVLGTRTPGAGRRLIGEALELIPAGDAVFAQVAPGNAASLRAFLSCGFAPIGAEILLHPAR
;
A
#
# COMPACT_ATOMS: atom_id res chain seq x y z
N MET A 1 -25.48 4.98 12.42
CA MET A 1 -24.29 4.33 13.00
C MET A 1 -23.12 5.17 12.55
N SER A 2 -22.39 5.79 13.48
CA SER A 2 -21.16 6.52 13.12
C SER A 2 -20.18 5.48 12.56
N ASP A 3 -19.80 5.60 11.28
CA ASP A 3 -18.70 4.82 10.73
C ASP A 3 -17.43 5.18 11.51
N VAL A 4 -17.05 4.31 12.43
CA VAL A 4 -15.78 4.45 13.15
C VAL A 4 -14.67 4.17 12.16
N VAL A 5 -13.93 5.19 11.79
CA VAL A 5 -12.77 5.06 10.89
C VAL A 5 -11.75 4.14 11.55
N HIS A 6 -11.26 3.14 10.80
CA HIS A 6 -10.26 2.18 11.28
C HIS A 6 -8.99 2.91 11.78
N PRO A 7 -8.38 2.53 12.93
CA PRO A 7 -7.24 3.26 13.51
C PRO A 7 -6.09 3.47 12.51
N LEU A 8 -5.65 2.42 11.82
CA LEU A 8 -4.61 2.54 10.79
C LEU A 8 -5.04 3.43 9.62
N GLN A 9 -6.30 3.35 9.17
CA GLN A 9 -6.80 4.24 8.10
C GLN A 9 -6.67 5.70 8.53
N ARG A 10 -7.05 6.01 9.76
CA ARG A 10 -6.91 7.35 10.32
C ARG A 10 -5.44 7.79 10.36
N ALA A 11 -4.53 6.94 10.88
CA ALA A 11 -3.11 7.26 10.95
C ALA A 11 -2.51 7.52 9.56
N LEU A 12 -2.87 6.71 8.55
CA LEU A 12 -2.44 6.93 7.17
C LEU A 12 -2.95 8.25 6.60
N LEU A 13 -4.25 8.58 6.81
CA LEU A 13 -4.82 9.84 6.34
C LEU A 13 -4.24 11.05 7.08
N ASP A 14 -3.99 10.95 8.37
CA ASP A 14 -3.33 12.00 9.15
C ASP A 14 -1.88 12.23 8.68
N ALA A 15 -1.14 11.15 8.37
CA ALA A 15 0.20 11.24 7.82
C ALA A 15 0.24 11.97 6.47
N THR A 16 -0.81 11.84 5.62
CA THR A 16 -0.91 12.64 4.37
C THR A 16 -1.02 14.14 4.63
N ALA A 17 -1.47 14.54 5.80
CA ALA A 17 -1.55 15.92 6.26
C ALA A 17 -0.35 16.34 7.14
N GLY A 18 0.71 15.52 7.20
CA GLY A 18 1.90 15.77 8.00
C GLY A 18 1.75 15.50 9.50
N ARG A 19 0.64 14.88 9.91
CA ARG A 19 0.40 14.50 11.31
C ARG A 19 0.71 13.02 11.48
N PHE A 20 1.92 12.72 11.89
CA PHE A 20 2.38 11.36 12.14
C PHE A 20 2.06 10.92 13.57
N PRO A 21 1.96 9.59 13.84
CA PRO A 21 1.96 9.06 15.19
C PRO A 21 3.19 9.55 15.98
N ASP A 22 3.05 9.63 17.30
CA ASP A 22 4.15 10.02 18.17
C ASP A 22 5.31 9.00 18.10
N VAL A 23 6.55 9.48 18.29
CA VAL A 23 7.74 8.62 18.38
C VAL A 23 7.83 8.07 19.80
N ASP A 24 6.95 7.16 20.16
CA ASP A 24 6.74 6.66 21.52
C ASP A 24 7.19 5.20 21.74
N GLY A 25 7.64 4.53 20.68
CA GLY A 25 8.00 3.11 20.69
C GLY A 25 6.81 2.16 20.76
N ALA A 26 5.59 2.68 20.69
CA ALA A 26 4.39 1.87 20.84
C ALA A 26 4.05 1.05 19.59
N VAL A 27 3.28 -0.01 19.83
CA VAL A 27 2.62 -0.83 18.80
C VAL A 27 1.13 -0.83 19.08
N GLU A 28 0.35 -0.45 18.09
CA GLU A 28 -1.09 -0.64 18.09
C GLU A 28 -1.43 -1.95 17.36
N VAL A 29 -2.00 -2.91 18.09
CA VAL A 29 -2.52 -4.15 17.49
C VAL A 29 -4.01 -3.95 17.21
N VAL A 30 -4.39 -4.07 15.94
CA VAL A 30 -5.75 -3.79 15.45
C VAL A 30 -6.25 -4.93 14.56
N GLU A 31 -7.57 -5.17 14.60
CA GLU A 31 -8.18 -6.19 13.73
C GLU A 31 -8.16 -5.75 12.26
N PRO A 32 -7.84 -6.65 11.30
CA PRO A 32 -7.98 -6.35 9.88
C PRO A 32 -9.43 -6.04 9.51
N MET A 33 -9.64 -5.15 8.53
CA MET A 33 -10.98 -4.99 7.95
C MET A 33 -11.37 -6.26 7.18
N PRO A 34 -12.68 -6.56 7.04
CA PRO A 34 -13.13 -7.73 6.29
C PRO A 34 -12.53 -7.81 4.88
N GLY A 35 -11.75 -8.86 4.63
CA GLY A 35 -11.07 -9.09 3.35
C GLY A 35 -9.67 -8.50 3.24
N ASP A 36 -9.21 -7.72 4.23
CA ASP A 36 -7.83 -7.28 4.29
C ASP A 36 -6.88 -8.43 4.71
N PRO A 37 -5.64 -8.43 4.24
CA PRO A 37 -4.60 -9.30 4.78
C PRO A 37 -4.19 -8.85 6.20
N HIS A 38 -3.51 -9.73 6.94
CA HIS A 38 -2.72 -9.26 8.06
C HIS A 38 -1.61 -8.35 7.55
N ALA A 39 -1.14 -7.42 8.37
CA ALA A 39 -0.10 -6.49 7.96
C ALA A 39 0.70 -5.97 9.15
N VAL A 40 1.93 -5.57 8.90
CA VAL A 40 2.69 -4.67 9.76
C VAL A 40 2.90 -3.38 8.99
N VAL A 41 2.53 -2.25 9.60
CA VAL A 41 2.74 -0.91 9.02
C VAL A 41 3.53 -0.09 10.02
N GLU A 42 4.67 0.42 9.57
CA GLU A 42 5.63 1.13 10.41
C GLU A 42 5.72 2.61 10.02
N PHE A 43 5.60 3.45 11.01
CA PHE A 43 5.97 4.86 10.99
C PHE A 43 7.27 5.06 11.79
N THR A 44 7.83 6.25 11.79
CA THR A 44 9.00 6.55 12.61
C THR A 44 8.66 6.40 14.09
N GLY A 45 9.19 5.35 14.73
CA GLY A 45 9.04 5.08 16.16
C GLY A 45 7.63 4.71 16.63
N HIS A 46 6.76 4.26 15.71
CA HIS A 46 5.42 3.76 16.00
C HIS A 46 4.99 2.73 14.97
N SER A 47 4.33 1.65 15.37
CA SER A 47 3.91 0.59 14.45
C SER A 47 2.46 0.18 14.65
N PHE A 48 1.82 -0.29 13.58
CA PHE A 48 0.53 -0.96 13.61
C PHE A 48 0.72 -2.42 13.18
N VAL A 49 0.13 -3.34 13.95
CA VAL A 49 0.05 -4.77 13.59
C VAL A 49 -1.41 -5.12 13.38
N LEU A 50 -1.78 -5.37 12.13
CA LEU A 50 -3.12 -5.81 11.75
C LEU A 50 -3.18 -7.33 11.83
N THR A 51 -3.90 -7.85 12.80
CA THR A 51 -4.01 -9.28 13.04
C THR A 51 -5.23 -9.60 13.90
N ASP A 52 -5.69 -10.84 13.85
CA ASP A 52 -6.67 -11.42 14.78
C ASP A 52 -6.02 -12.12 15.98
N CYS A 53 -4.68 -12.07 16.08
CA CYS A 53 -3.95 -12.61 17.22
C CYS A 53 -4.15 -11.76 18.47
N ASP A 54 -3.99 -12.40 19.64
CA ASP A 54 -4.08 -11.70 20.93
C ASP A 54 -2.97 -10.64 21.08
N VAL A 55 -3.35 -9.46 21.57
CA VAL A 55 -2.44 -8.31 21.73
C VAL A 55 -1.27 -8.66 22.65
N GLY A 56 -1.53 -9.35 23.76
CA GLY A 56 -0.50 -9.75 24.72
C GLY A 56 0.51 -10.74 24.09
N GLU A 57 0.04 -11.62 23.20
CA GLU A 57 0.92 -12.54 22.49
C GLU A 57 1.82 -11.84 21.47
N VAL A 58 1.30 -10.82 20.75
CA VAL A 58 2.09 -9.99 19.83
C VAL A 58 3.17 -9.24 20.59
N LEU A 59 2.82 -8.57 21.70
CA LEU A 59 3.75 -7.80 22.51
C LEU A 59 4.81 -8.70 23.21
N ALA A 60 4.39 -9.88 23.71
CA ALA A 60 5.31 -10.84 24.33
C ALA A 60 6.39 -11.38 23.38
N ARG A 61 6.20 -11.23 22.05
CA ARG A 61 7.18 -11.58 21.01
C ARG A 61 8.12 -10.43 20.63
N GLY A 62 8.06 -9.33 21.38
CA GLY A 62 8.98 -8.21 21.22
C GLY A 62 8.55 -7.20 20.14
N ALA A 63 7.27 -7.16 19.77
CA ALA A 63 6.75 -6.10 18.91
C ALA A 63 6.94 -4.75 19.57
N ASP A 64 7.55 -3.80 18.85
CA ASP A 64 7.73 -2.41 19.27
C ASP A 64 7.72 -1.47 18.05
N GLY A 65 7.67 -0.16 18.29
CA GLY A 65 7.69 0.88 17.27
C GLY A 65 9.09 1.16 16.69
N PHE A 66 10.13 0.44 17.11
CA PHE A 66 11.52 0.65 16.67
C PHE A 66 12.08 -0.54 15.87
N GLY A 67 11.20 -1.25 15.17
CA GLY A 67 11.54 -2.36 14.28
C GLY A 67 11.29 -3.76 14.89
N GLY A 68 10.84 -3.85 16.14
CA GLY A 68 10.39 -5.10 16.73
C GLY A 68 9.21 -5.72 15.99
N ALA A 69 8.28 -4.88 15.51
CA ALA A 69 7.10 -5.31 14.77
C ALA A 69 7.44 -5.98 13.41
N SER A 70 8.56 -5.62 12.78
CA SER A 70 9.00 -6.20 11.49
C SER A 70 10.10 -7.25 11.61
N GLN A 71 10.39 -7.75 12.82
CA GLN A 71 11.37 -8.82 12.99
C GLN A 71 10.91 -10.12 12.32
N PRO A 72 11.83 -10.86 11.66
CA PRO A 72 11.49 -12.06 10.89
C PRO A 72 10.73 -13.12 11.70
N ASP A 73 11.07 -13.31 12.96
CA ASP A 73 10.43 -14.31 13.83
C ASP A 73 8.97 -13.93 14.13
N LEU A 74 8.71 -12.65 14.41
CA LEU A 74 7.35 -12.16 14.60
C LEU A 74 6.53 -12.26 13.30
N LEU A 75 7.09 -11.83 12.18
CA LEU A 75 6.43 -11.92 10.88
C LEU A 75 6.09 -13.37 10.53
N ARG A 76 7.00 -14.31 10.79
CA ARG A 76 6.77 -15.74 10.55
C ARG A 76 5.67 -16.28 11.44
N TRP A 77 5.64 -15.86 12.70
CA TRP A 77 4.59 -16.26 13.64
C TRP A 77 3.21 -15.70 13.22
N LEU A 78 3.13 -14.42 12.85
CA LEU A 78 1.89 -13.78 12.36
C LEU A 78 1.37 -14.43 11.07
N ALA A 79 2.27 -14.78 10.14
CA ALA A 79 1.90 -15.48 8.92
C ALA A 79 1.47 -16.94 9.16
N GLY A 80 1.90 -17.54 10.26
CA GLY A 80 1.62 -18.92 10.60
C GLY A 80 2.35 -19.95 9.70
N PRO A 81 2.18 -21.24 10.00
CA PRO A 81 2.77 -22.32 9.20
C PRO A 81 2.20 -22.30 7.77
N GLY A 82 3.09 -22.20 6.77
CA GLY A 82 2.69 -22.19 5.36
C GLY A 82 2.17 -20.83 4.85
N GLY A 83 1.99 -19.84 5.72
CA GLY A 83 1.59 -18.49 5.33
C GLY A 83 2.68 -17.77 4.54
N LEU A 84 2.26 -16.80 3.75
CA LEU A 84 3.15 -15.98 2.91
C LEU A 84 3.46 -14.65 3.61
N ILE A 85 4.73 -14.26 3.53
CA ILE A 85 5.20 -12.93 3.94
C ILE A 85 5.51 -12.16 2.66
N GLY A 86 4.86 -11.00 2.49
CA GLY A 86 5.11 -10.10 1.38
C GLY A 86 6.48 -9.42 1.45
N SER A 87 6.76 -8.58 0.48
CA SER A 87 7.94 -7.70 0.53
C SER A 87 7.73 -6.59 1.56
N LEU A 88 8.83 -6.12 2.13
CA LEU A 88 8.83 -4.81 2.77
C LEU A 88 8.72 -3.75 1.68
N ASP A 89 7.67 -2.96 1.70
CA ASP A 89 7.43 -1.90 0.73
C ASP A 89 7.43 -0.52 1.42
N ALA A 90 8.04 0.46 0.80
CA ALA A 90 7.85 1.85 1.19
C ALA A 90 6.42 2.27 0.85
N VAL A 91 5.71 2.83 1.82
CA VAL A 91 4.38 3.42 1.64
C VAL A 91 4.55 4.87 1.23
N LEU A 92 4.12 5.16 0.01
CA LEU A 92 4.18 6.50 -0.58
C LEU A 92 2.77 7.04 -0.74
N PHE A 93 2.60 8.36 -0.67
CA PHE A 93 1.33 9.02 -0.96
C PHE A 93 1.50 10.29 -1.77
N THR A 94 0.45 10.70 -2.45
CA THR A 94 0.24 12.03 -3.02
C THR A 94 -1.27 12.28 -3.15
N HIS A 95 -1.66 13.33 -3.84
CA HIS A 95 -3.07 13.63 -4.11
C HIS A 95 -3.39 13.54 -5.60
N GLY A 96 -4.61 13.13 -5.90
CA GLY A 96 -5.16 13.16 -7.26
C GLY A 96 -5.19 14.58 -7.82
N VAL A 97 -5.15 14.68 -9.16
CA VAL A 97 -5.16 15.95 -9.90
C VAL A 97 -6.49 16.16 -10.59
N GLY A 98 -7.18 15.08 -10.97
CA GLY A 98 -8.43 15.11 -11.72
C GLY A 98 -8.24 15.43 -13.21
N GLY A 99 -9.31 15.26 -14.00
CA GLY A 99 -9.35 15.66 -15.41
C GLY A 99 -8.76 14.67 -16.41
N GLY A 100 -8.31 13.50 -15.95
CA GLY A 100 -7.65 12.49 -16.77
C GLY A 100 -8.56 11.82 -17.81
N ARG A 101 -7.93 11.37 -18.89
CA ARG A 101 -8.60 10.74 -20.04
C ARG A 101 -7.95 9.42 -20.49
N LEU A 102 -7.03 8.85 -19.69
CA LEU A 102 -6.41 7.58 -20.04
C LEU A 102 -7.49 6.50 -20.20
N PRO A 103 -7.58 5.81 -21.38
CA PRO A 103 -8.68 4.91 -21.66
C PRO A 103 -8.78 3.76 -20.67
N ALA A 104 -10.00 3.30 -20.38
CA ALA A 104 -10.21 2.03 -19.67
C ALA A 104 -9.81 0.86 -20.58
N ARG A 105 -9.25 -0.20 -19.98
CA ARG A 105 -8.75 -1.38 -20.68
C ARG A 105 -9.36 -2.64 -20.08
N SER A 106 -10.28 -3.27 -20.81
CA SER A 106 -10.87 -4.57 -20.47
C SER A 106 -10.11 -5.76 -21.11
N ASP A 107 -9.33 -5.49 -22.14
CA ASP A 107 -8.51 -6.47 -22.84
C ASP A 107 -7.24 -6.90 -22.07
N LEU A 108 -6.96 -6.26 -20.94
CA LEU A 108 -5.84 -6.56 -20.04
C LEU A 108 -6.25 -7.36 -18.79
N ASP A 109 -7.45 -7.91 -18.75
CA ASP A 109 -7.99 -8.60 -17.58
C ASP A 109 -7.13 -9.78 -17.13
N ASP A 110 -6.50 -10.50 -18.08
CA ASP A 110 -5.61 -11.62 -17.83
C ASP A 110 -4.13 -11.20 -17.66
N HIS A 111 -3.83 -9.90 -17.69
CA HIS A 111 -2.47 -9.42 -17.50
C HIS A 111 -2.02 -9.66 -16.04
N PRO A 112 -0.80 -10.22 -15.79
CA PRO A 112 -0.35 -10.57 -14.43
C PRO A 112 -0.45 -9.42 -13.41
N ARG A 113 -0.18 -8.18 -13.83
CA ARG A 113 -0.34 -6.99 -12.99
C ARG A 113 -1.78 -6.76 -12.58
N VAL A 114 -2.73 -6.92 -13.51
CA VAL A 114 -4.17 -6.73 -13.27
C VAL A 114 -4.67 -7.82 -12.35
N MET A 115 -4.35 -9.08 -12.63
CA MET A 115 -4.69 -10.23 -11.79
C MET A 115 -4.17 -10.04 -10.36
N ARG A 116 -2.90 -9.63 -10.21
CA ARG A 116 -2.31 -9.32 -8.89
C ARG A 116 -3.05 -8.17 -8.21
N SER A 117 -3.38 -7.10 -8.92
CA SER A 117 -4.13 -5.98 -8.35
C SER A 117 -5.49 -6.42 -7.82
N ARG A 118 -6.23 -7.23 -8.58
CA ARG A 118 -7.54 -7.76 -8.17
C ARG A 118 -7.46 -8.77 -7.01
N ALA A 119 -6.35 -9.47 -6.87
CA ALA A 119 -6.13 -10.38 -5.75
C ALA A 119 -5.91 -9.65 -4.41
N HIS A 120 -5.46 -8.39 -4.45
CA HIS A 120 -5.09 -7.63 -3.25
C HIS A 120 -5.90 -6.35 -3.05
N ARG A 121 -6.79 -5.99 -3.98
CA ARG A 121 -7.58 -4.75 -3.95
C ARG A 121 -9.00 -4.99 -4.40
N ARG A 122 -9.91 -4.18 -3.88
CA ARG A 122 -11.30 -4.11 -4.31
C ARG A 122 -11.48 -3.00 -5.35
N ASP A 123 -12.57 -3.07 -6.12
CA ASP A 123 -12.99 -2.03 -7.08
C ASP A 123 -11.87 -1.62 -8.06
N VAL A 124 -11.10 -2.60 -8.53
CA VAL A 124 -9.96 -2.35 -9.40
C VAL A 124 -10.41 -1.88 -10.78
N ARG A 125 -10.04 -0.66 -11.13
CA ARG A 125 -10.16 -0.08 -12.46
C ARG A 125 -8.82 -0.21 -13.19
N VAL A 126 -8.89 -0.57 -14.46
CA VAL A 126 -7.71 -0.75 -15.32
C VAL A 126 -7.77 0.28 -16.44
N HIS A 127 -6.71 1.04 -16.59
CA HIS A 127 -6.53 2.04 -17.62
C HIS A 127 -5.17 1.88 -18.31
N GLY A 128 -5.02 2.41 -19.51
CA GLY A 128 -3.73 2.31 -20.20
C GLY A 128 -3.80 2.61 -21.67
N ASP A 129 -2.64 2.55 -22.29
CA ASP A 129 -2.42 2.63 -23.74
C ASP A 129 -1.46 1.50 -24.18
N ASP A 130 -0.94 1.58 -25.40
CA ASP A 130 -0.01 0.56 -25.95
C ASP A 130 1.36 0.57 -25.24
N THR A 131 1.66 1.59 -24.45
CA THR A 131 2.95 1.77 -23.78
C THR A 131 2.93 1.41 -22.29
N GLY A 132 1.74 1.26 -21.70
CA GLY A 132 1.63 0.89 -20.30
C GLY A 132 0.22 0.82 -19.75
N LEU A 133 0.14 0.27 -18.57
CA LEU A 133 -1.11 0.12 -17.83
C LEU A 133 -1.03 0.73 -16.44
N VAL A 134 -2.19 1.14 -15.95
CA VAL A 134 -2.45 1.68 -14.62
C VAL A 134 -3.56 0.87 -13.99
N THR A 135 -3.40 0.48 -12.73
CA THR A 135 -4.50 -0.05 -11.93
C THR A 135 -4.76 0.86 -10.74
N ILE A 136 -6.02 1.16 -10.46
CA ILE A 136 -6.47 1.95 -9.32
C ILE A 136 -7.53 1.13 -8.59
N GLY A 137 -7.40 0.98 -7.28
CA GLY A 137 -8.36 0.19 -6.48
C GLY A 137 -8.25 0.50 -4.99
N ARG A 138 -9.14 -0.12 -4.19
CA ARG A 138 -9.15 -0.01 -2.73
C ARG A 138 -8.34 -1.16 -2.13
N GLY A 139 -7.25 -0.83 -1.45
CA GLY A 139 -6.36 -1.79 -0.76
C GLY A 139 -6.55 -1.78 0.74
N LEU A 140 -5.46 -2.01 1.46
CA LEU A 140 -5.42 -2.13 2.92
C LEU A 140 -6.16 -0.98 3.60
N VAL A 141 -7.04 -1.31 4.54
CA VAL A 141 -7.92 -0.38 5.28
C VAL A 141 -8.65 0.63 4.37
N ASP A 142 -9.08 0.16 3.21
CA ASP A 142 -9.86 0.91 2.21
C ASP A 142 -9.14 2.14 1.60
N ARG A 143 -7.83 2.27 1.74
CA ARG A 143 -7.08 3.35 1.10
C ARG A 143 -7.07 3.18 -0.43
N LEU A 144 -7.13 4.30 -1.15
CA LEU A 144 -7.04 4.29 -2.61
C LEU A 144 -5.58 4.04 -3.04
N GLU A 145 -5.36 3.04 -3.86
CA GLU A 145 -4.01 2.62 -4.28
C GLU A 145 -3.86 2.64 -5.79
N VAL A 146 -2.67 3.04 -6.24
CA VAL A 146 -2.30 3.03 -7.66
C VAL A 146 -1.10 2.13 -7.90
N SER A 147 -1.10 1.40 -9.03
CA SER A 147 0.10 0.79 -9.56
C SER A 147 0.20 1.00 -11.07
N VAL A 148 1.43 1.05 -11.57
CA VAL A 148 1.71 1.26 -12.99
C VAL A 148 2.67 0.18 -13.50
N GLU A 149 2.57 -0.13 -14.79
CA GLU A 149 3.52 -0.99 -15.48
C GLU A 149 3.74 -0.47 -16.90
N VAL A 150 5.01 -0.30 -17.28
CA VAL A 150 5.40 0.03 -18.65
C VAL A 150 5.40 -1.25 -19.47
N LEU A 151 4.67 -1.27 -20.58
CA LEU A 151 4.59 -2.38 -21.53
C LEU A 151 5.61 -2.21 -22.66
N GLY A 152 6.03 -3.33 -23.23
CA GLY A 152 6.94 -3.33 -24.39
C GLY A 152 8.31 -2.75 -24.09
N THR A 153 8.86 -1.98 -25.06
CA THR A 153 10.21 -1.39 -24.94
C THR A 153 10.20 -0.24 -23.93
N ARG A 154 11.09 -0.30 -22.95
CA ARG A 154 11.23 0.75 -21.92
C ARG A 154 11.70 2.05 -22.55
N THR A 155 10.80 3.02 -22.66
CA THR A 155 11.12 4.37 -23.09
C THR A 155 11.46 5.22 -21.86
N PRO A 156 12.56 6.02 -21.88
CA PRO A 156 12.88 6.92 -20.79
C PRO A 156 11.69 7.85 -20.46
N GLY A 157 11.29 7.90 -19.19
CA GLY A 157 10.15 8.74 -18.74
C GLY A 157 8.78 8.09 -18.84
N ALA A 158 8.60 6.94 -19.49
CA ALA A 158 7.30 6.29 -19.62
C ALA A 158 6.61 6.01 -18.27
N GLY A 159 7.35 5.53 -17.27
CA GLY A 159 6.79 5.32 -15.93
C GLY A 159 6.30 6.60 -15.26
N ARG A 160 7.03 7.72 -15.40
CA ARG A 160 6.60 9.03 -14.87
C ARG A 160 5.35 9.55 -15.58
N ARG A 161 5.29 9.39 -16.91
CA ARG A 161 4.10 9.74 -17.68
C ARG A 161 2.88 8.98 -17.18
N LEU A 162 2.97 7.64 -17.07
CA LEU A 162 1.88 6.80 -16.58
C LEU A 162 1.44 7.16 -15.16
N ILE A 163 2.38 7.49 -14.26
CA ILE A 163 2.06 7.93 -12.91
C ILE A 163 1.29 9.27 -12.98
N GLY A 164 1.74 10.24 -13.77
CA GLY A 164 1.05 11.51 -13.96
C GLY A 164 -0.37 11.31 -14.48
N GLU A 165 -0.56 10.52 -15.54
CA GLU A 165 -1.87 10.19 -16.10
C GLU A 165 -2.76 9.43 -15.09
N ALA A 166 -2.16 8.57 -14.25
CA ALA A 166 -2.90 7.91 -13.17
C ALA A 166 -3.45 8.91 -12.14
N LEU A 167 -2.66 9.92 -11.78
CA LEU A 167 -3.08 10.97 -10.84
C LEU A 167 -4.21 11.83 -11.42
N GLU A 168 -4.25 12.03 -12.73
CA GLU A 168 -5.35 12.71 -13.39
C GLU A 168 -6.66 11.92 -13.36
N LEU A 169 -6.62 10.57 -13.29
CA LEU A 169 -7.81 9.71 -13.15
C LEU A 169 -8.44 9.74 -11.75
N ILE A 170 -7.73 10.29 -10.78
CA ILE A 170 -8.15 10.35 -9.38
C ILE A 170 -8.68 11.77 -9.11
N PRO A 171 -9.84 11.93 -8.45
CA PRO A 171 -10.39 13.25 -8.17
C PRO A 171 -9.36 14.16 -7.50
N ALA A 172 -9.37 15.44 -7.87
CA ALA A 172 -8.43 16.41 -7.32
C ALA A 172 -8.56 16.50 -5.78
N GLY A 173 -7.45 16.36 -5.08
CA GLY A 173 -7.37 16.40 -3.62
C GLY A 173 -7.59 15.07 -2.91
N ASP A 174 -8.06 14.02 -3.59
CA ASP A 174 -8.17 12.70 -2.98
C ASP A 174 -6.78 12.11 -2.73
N ALA A 175 -6.54 11.61 -1.51
CA ALA A 175 -5.28 10.94 -1.18
C ALA A 175 -5.17 9.61 -1.93
N VAL A 176 -4.02 9.36 -2.53
CA VAL A 176 -3.69 8.12 -3.24
C VAL A 176 -2.35 7.58 -2.79
N PHE A 177 -2.29 6.27 -2.60
CA PHE A 177 -1.12 5.57 -2.07
C PHE A 177 -0.48 4.66 -3.13
N ALA A 178 0.81 4.44 -2.98
CA ALA A 178 1.56 3.46 -3.75
C ALA A 178 2.54 2.71 -2.84
N GLN A 179 2.70 1.42 -3.09
CA GLN A 179 3.65 0.57 -2.40
C GLN A 179 4.79 0.23 -3.34
N VAL A 180 6.01 0.48 -2.89
CA VAL A 180 7.20 0.25 -3.73
C VAL A 180 8.29 -0.43 -2.90
N ALA A 181 8.68 -1.63 -3.32
CA ALA A 181 9.83 -2.29 -2.71
C ALA A 181 11.09 -1.42 -2.83
N PRO A 182 11.85 -1.20 -1.73
CA PRO A 182 13.06 -0.37 -1.76
C PRO A 182 14.08 -0.81 -2.81
N GLY A 183 14.15 -2.11 -3.11
CA GLY A 183 14.99 -2.67 -4.18
C GLY A 183 14.55 -2.26 -5.60
N ASN A 184 13.31 -1.80 -5.79
CA ASN A 184 12.83 -1.28 -7.08
C ASN A 184 13.12 0.23 -7.19
N ALA A 185 14.41 0.57 -7.22
CA ALA A 185 14.86 1.96 -7.25
C ALA A 185 14.32 2.76 -8.45
N ALA A 186 14.06 2.10 -9.58
CA ALA A 186 13.50 2.76 -10.76
C ALA A 186 12.08 3.26 -10.52
N SER A 187 11.20 2.41 -9.96
CA SER A 187 9.84 2.80 -9.58
C SER A 187 9.85 3.82 -8.46
N LEU A 188 10.65 3.60 -7.42
CA LEU A 188 10.75 4.54 -6.30
C LEU A 188 11.09 5.96 -6.78
N ARG A 189 12.13 6.10 -7.62
CA ARG A 189 12.50 7.40 -8.20
C ARG A 189 11.42 7.99 -9.11
N ALA A 190 10.68 7.15 -9.85
CA ALA A 190 9.60 7.62 -10.71
C ALA A 190 8.44 8.19 -9.86
N PHE A 191 7.98 7.48 -8.84
CA PHE A 191 6.93 7.96 -7.94
C PHE A 191 7.34 9.23 -7.20
N LEU A 192 8.54 9.27 -6.61
CA LEU A 192 9.05 10.47 -5.92
C LEU A 192 9.12 11.68 -6.87
N SER A 193 9.54 11.49 -8.13
CA SER A 193 9.60 12.57 -9.12
C SER A 193 8.22 13.06 -9.60
N CYS A 194 7.15 12.32 -9.31
CA CYS A 194 5.76 12.69 -9.57
C CYS A 194 5.04 13.23 -8.32
N GLY A 195 5.80 13.64 -7.29
CA GLY A 195 5.25 14.29 -6.11
C GLY A 195 4.77 13.34 -5.01
N PHE A 196 5.02 12.03 -5.13
CA PHE A 196 4.79 11.12 -4.02
C PHE A 196 5.81 11.36 -2.91
N ALA A 197 5.36 11.31 -1.66
CA ALA A 197 6.20 11.40 -0.47
C ALA A 197 6.11 10.09 0.34
N PRO A 198 7.22 9.60 0.91
CA PRO A 198 7.20 8.44 1.79
C PRO A 198 6.60 8.83 3.14
N ILE A 199 5.76 7.96 3.70
CA ILE A 199 5.15 8.13 5.02
C ILE A 199 5.41 6.98 5.97
N GLY A 200 5.91 5.85 5.48
CA GLY A 200 6.17 4.68 6.30
C GLY A 200 6.59 3.49 5.45
N ALA A 201 6.52 2.33 6.05
CA ALA A 201 6.75 1.05 5.38
C ALA A 201 5.66 0.05 5.76
N GLU A 202 5.46 -0.99 4.92
CA GLU A 202 4.51 -2.05 5.22
C GLU A 202 4.98 -3.41 4.76
N ILE A 203 4.50 -4.45 5.45
CA ILE A 203 4.63 -5.83 5.06
C ILE A 203 3.25 -6.47 5.14
N LEU A 204 2.75 -6.98 4.01
CA LEU A 204 1.49 -7.73 3.98
C LEU A 204 1.75 -9.20 4.29
N LEU A 205 0.88 -9.80 5.09
CA LEU A 205 0.98 -11.18 5.52
C LEU A 205 -0.31 -11.92 5.10
N HIS A 206 -0.15 -13.11 4.54
CA HIS A 206 -1.27 -13.96 4.13
C HIS A 206 -1.17 -15.28 4.89
N PRO A 207 -1.84 -15.40 6.05
CA PRO A 207 -1.90 -16.65 6.79
C PRO A 207 -2.46 -17.78 5.91
N ALA A 208 -1.88 -18.98 6.02
CA ALA A 208 -2.47 -20.15 5.39
C ALA A 208 -3.79 -20.46 6.10
N ARG A 209 -4.89 -20.50 5.35
CA ARG A 209 -6.21 -20.87 5.86
C ARG A 209 -6.34 -22.38 5.95
#